data_e448b04908ecdc94b94672b2913dee6d
#
_entry.id   e448b04908ecdc94b94672b2913dee6d
#
_cell.length_a   1.000
_cell.length_b   1.000
_cell.length_c   1.000
_cell.angle_alpha   90.00
_cell.angle_beta   90.00
_cell.angle_gamma   90.00
#
_symmetry.space_group_name_H-M   'P 1'
#
loop_
_entity.id
_entity.type
_entity.pdbx_description
1 polymer ?
#
loop_
_entity_poly.entity_id
_entity_poly.type
_entity_poly.pdbx_seq_one_letter_code
_entity_poly.pdbx_strand_id
1 'polypeptide(L)'
;MSTTVTPLTTADAETLIAAARRATDEAGVPVSITVLDAGGHLLAFRRDERAVLISGETSTAKAYTALQLNAPTAEVADLVKPGGPFHSLPTGLNEPLLFIAGGVPVHRDGQLIGALGLGGGAPEQDHGFAQAALQAL
;
A
#
# COMPACT_ATOMS: atom_id res chain seq x y z
N MET A 1 15.91 6.71 25.48
CA MET A 1 16.87 6.73 24.36
C MET A 1 16.13 6.42 23.08
N SER A 2 16.22 7.30 22.11
CA SER A 2 15.57 7.07 20.82
C SER A 2 16.45 6.17 19.95
N THR A 3 15.81 5.21 19.28
CA THR A 3 16.47 4.35 18.32
C THR A 3 16.11 4.83 16.92
N THR A 4 17.10 5.17 16.11
CA THR A 4 16.89 5.58 14.73
C THR A 4 17.01 4.36 13.83
N VAL A 5 15.98 4.09 13.02
CA VAL A 5 16.03 3.04 12.01
C VAL A 5 16.42 3.63 10.66
N THR A 6 17.00 2.79 9.81
CA THR A 6 17.30 3.17 8.44
C THR A 6 16.02 3.45 7.68
N PRO A 7 15.90 4.60 7.01
CA PRO A 7 14.75 4.88 6.16
C PRO A 7 14.60 3.85 5.03
N LEU A 8 13.41 3.79 4.46
CA LEU A 8 13.16 2.96 3.28
C LEU A 8 13.96 3.53 2.11
N THR A 9 14.81 2.69 1.52
CA THR A 9 15.66 3.09 0.39
C THR A 9 15.02 2.74 -0.94
N THR A 10 15.56 3.30 -2.04
CA THR A 10 15.13 2.89 -3.38
C THR A 10 15.42 1.42 -3.64
N ALA A 11 16.53 0.88 -3.10
CA ALA A 11 16.83 -0.54 -3.21
C ALA A 11 15.77 -1.39 -2.49
N ASP A 12 15.34 -0.96 -1.30
CA ASP A 12 14.23 -1.62 -0.58
C ASP A 12 12.94 -1.58 -1.40
N ALA A 13 12.64 -0.43 -2.00
CA ALA A 13 11.45 -0.27 -2.83
C ALA A 13 11.48 -1.20 -4.05
N GLU A 14 12.62 -1.34 -4.70
CA GLU A 14 12.80 -2.27 -5.81
C GLU A 14 12.61 -3.71 -5.38
N THR A 15 13.10 -4.06 -4.18
CA THR A 15 12.91 -5.40 -3.61
C THR A 15 11.43 -5.68 -3.38
N LEU A 16 10.69 -4.73 -2.83
CA LEU A 16 9.25 -4.86 -2.61
C LEU A 16 8.49 -5.02 -3.94
N ILE A 17 8.83 -4.21 -4.93
CA ILE A 17 8.20 -4.29 -6.25
C ILE A 17 8.47 -5.65 -6.91
N ALA A 18 9.70 -6.12 -6.86
CA ALA A 18 10.06 -7.42 -7.44
C ALA A 18 9.31 -8.57 -6.77
N ALA A 19 9.19 -8.54 -5.43
CA ALA A 19 8.46 -9.56 -4.69
C ALA A 19 6.96 -9.53 -4.98
N ALA A 20 6.37 -8.34 -5.03
CA ALA A 20 4.95 -8.19 -5.39
C ALA A 20 4.69 -8.69 -6.81
N ARG A 21 5.59 -8.35 -7.74
CA ARG A 21 5.49 -8.78 -9.13
C ARG A 21 5.53 -10.31 -9.25
N ARG A 22 6.42 -10.97 -8.51
CA ARG A 22 6.49 -12.44 -8.55
C ARG A 22 5.15 -13.05 -8.12
N ALA A 23 4.57 -12.54 -7.03
CA ALA A 23 3.30 -13.04 -6.53
C ALA A 23 2.16 -12.81 -7.53
N THR A 24 2.09 -11.62 -8.12
CA THR A 24 1.03 -11.28 -9.09
C THR A 24 1.19 -12.04 -10.40
N ASP A 25 2.43 -12.23 -10.88
CA ASP A 25 2.70 -12.98 -12.10
C ASP A 25 2.32 -14.46 -11.93
N GLU A 26 2.65 -15.06 -10.79
CA GLU A 26 2.24 -16.44 -10.49
C GLU A 26 0.73 -16.61 -10.48
N ALA A 27 0.01 -15.61 -10.00
CA ALA A 27 -1.45 -15.64 -9.95
C ALA A 27 -2.10 -15.22 -11.28
N GLY A 28 -1.32 -14.68 -12.21
CA GLY A 28 -1.85 -14.18 -13.48
C GLY A 28 -2.69 -12.93 -13.36
N VAL A 29 -2.44 -12.10 -12.35
CA VAL A 29 -3.20 -10.88 -12.07
C VAL A 29 -2.36 -9.66 -12.40
N PRO A 30 -2.69 -8.89 -13.46
CA PRO A 30 -1.95 -7.67 -13.78
C PRO A 30 -2.32 -6.54 -12.81
N VAL A 31 -1.30 -5.88 -12.27
CA VAL A 31 -1.47 -4.85 -11.24
C VAL A 31 -0.55 -3.65 -11.47
N SER A 32 -0.85 -2.56 -10.78
CA SER A 32 0.10 -1.50 -10.50
C SER A 32 0.59 -1.61 -9.06
N ILE A 33 1.84 -1.23 -8.82
CA ILE A 33 2.50 -1.35 -7.53
C ILE A 33 3.16 -0.02 -7.20
N THR A 34 2.87 0.53 -6.02
CA THR A 34 3.40 1.82 -5.56
C THR A 34 4.13 1.63 -4.24
N VAL A 35 5.32 2.23 -4.12
CA VAL A 35 6.07 2.28 -2.84
C VAL A 35 6.29 3.75 -2.48
N LEU A 36 5.87 4.12 -1.27
CA LEU A 36 6.05 5.46 -0.71
C LEU A 36 7.02 5.39 0.48
N ASP A 37 7.80 6.45 0.68
CA ASP A 37 8.60 6.58 1.90
C ASP A 37 7.75 7.09 3.07
N ALA A 38 8.36 7.26 4.25
CA ALA A 38 7.64 7.70 5.45
C ALA A 38 7.06 9.11 5.35
N GLY A 39 7.56 9.91 4.43
CA GLY A 39 7.02 11.26 4.16
C GLY A 39 5.92 11.28 3.11
N GLY A 40 5.56 10.12 2.57
CA GLY A 40 4.54 10.04 1.53
C GLY A 40 5.07 10.29 0.12
N HIS A 41 6.39 10.35 -0.05
CA HIS A 41 7.01 10.59 -1.36
C HIS A 41 7.12 9.29 -2.14
N LEU A 42 6.89 9.38 -3.43
CA LEU A 42 6.99 8.22 -4.34
C LEU A 42 8.45 7.80 -4.47
N LEU A 43 8.77 6.56 -4.08
CA LEU A 43 10.10 5.97 -4.28
C LEU A 43 10.15 5.11 -5.53
N ALA A 44 9.12 4.33 -5.80
CA ALA A 44 9.07 3.46 -6.95
C ALA A 44 7.64 3.15 -7.33
N PHE A 45 7.43 2.97 -8.63
CA PHE A 45 6.12 2.63 -9.19
C PHE A 45 6.32 1.71 -10.39
N ARG A 46 5.46 0.69 -10.48
CA ARG A 46 5.45 -0.20 -11.64
C ARG A 46 4.01 -0.49 -12.03
N ARG A 47 3.69 -0.29 -13.31
CA ARG A 47 2.41 -0.68 -13.86
C ARG A 47 2.62 -1.81 -14.87
N ASP A 48 1.86 -2.90 -14.74
CA ASP A 48 1.73 -3.89 -15.80
C ASP A 48 0.88 -3.27 -16.90
N GLU A 49 1.32 -3.37 -18.15
CA GLU A 49 0.59 -2.76 -19.28
C GLU A 49 -0.81 -3.35 -19.47
N ARG A 50 -1.07 -4.53 -18.91
CA ARG A 50 -2.38 -5.18 -18.95
C ARG A 50 -3.29 -4.77 -17.79
N ALA A 51 -2.76 -4.05 -16.80
CA ALA A 51 -3.56 -3.64 -15.65
C ALA A 51 -4.61 -2.60 -16.07
N VAL A 52 -5.77 -2.63 -15.43
CA VAL A 52 -6.82 -1.65 -15.68
C VAL A 52 -6.30 -0.24 -15.43
N LEU A 53 -6.75 0.72 -16.23
CA LEU A 53 -6.19 2.08 -16.25
C LEU A 53 -6.15 2.73 -14.86
N ILE A 54 -7.20 2.57 -14.07
CA ILE A 54 -7.30 3.19 -12.73
C ILE A 54 -6.31 2.61 -11.72
N SER A 55 -5.69 1.46 -12.02
CA SER A 55 -4.85 0.73 -11.05
C SER A 55 -3.67 1.55 -10.55
N GLY A 56 -3.11 2.42 -11.37
CA GLY A 56 -2.00 3.29 -10.96
C GLY A 56 -2.41 4.26 -9.86
N GLU A 57 -3.56 4.90 -10.05
CA GLU A 57 -4.10 5.83 -9.06
C GLU A 57 -4.53 5.09 -7.79
N THR A 58 -5.21 3.95 -7.92
CA THR A 58 -5.66 3.21 -6.74
C THR A 58 -4.51 2.61 -5.94
N SER A 59 -3.48 2.09 -6.61
CA SER A 59 -2.31 1.56 -5.89
C SER A 59 -1.62 2.65 -5.06
N THR A 60 -1.51 3.86 -5.61
CA THR A 60 -0.90 4.98 -4.90
C THR A 60 -1.78 5.46 -3.75
N ALA A 61 -3.08 5.58 -3.97
CA ALA A 61 -4.02 5.99 -2.93
C ALA A 61 -4.09 4.97 -1.79
N LYS A 62 -4.01 3.68 -2.10
CA LYS A 62 -3.97 2.63 -1.07
C LYS A 62 -2.69 2.70 -0.24
N ALA A 63 -1.54 2.89 -0.89
CA ALA A 63 -0.27 3.07 -0.18
C ALA A 63 -0.33 4.29 0.73
N TYR A 64 -0.82 5.41 0.23
CA TYR A 64 -0.97 6.65 0.99
C TYR A 64 -1.88 6.46 2.20
N THR A 65 -3.01 5.79 2.01
CA THR A 65 -3.96 5.53 3.10
C THR A 65 -3.34 4.65 4.19
N ALA A 66 -2.64 3.58 3.79
CA ALA A 66 -1.96 2.70 4.74
C ALA A 66 -0.87 3.45 5.53
N LEU A 67 -0.14 4.34 4.85
CA LEU A 67 0.88 5.18 5.48
C LEU A 67 0.26 6.12 6.51
N GLN A 68 -0.80 6.84 6.14
CA GLN A 68 -1.46 7.81 6.99
C GLN A 68 -2.04 7.19 8.25
N LEU A 69 -2.59 5.98 8.14
CA LEU A 69 -3.25 5.31 9.25
C LEU A 69 -2.35 4.31 9.98
N ASN A 70 -1.16 4.06 9.44
CA ASN A 70 -0.24 3.05 9.95
C ASN A 70 -0.95 1.70 10.16
N ALA A 71 -1.72 1.30 9.16
CA ALA A 71 -2.52 0.07 9.19
C ALA A 71 -2.79 -0.42 7.77
N PRO A 72 -2.94 -1.74 7.56
CA PRO A 72 -3.41 -2.25 6.27
C PRO A 72 -4.79 -1.70 5.95
N THR A 73 -5.00 -1.29 4.68
CA THR A 73 -6.31 -0.76 4.28
C THR A 73 -7.41 -1.82 4.39
N ALA A 74 -7.06 -3.10 4.32
CA ALA A 74 -8.01 -4.19 4.56
C ALA A 74 -8.63 -4.14 5.97
N GLU A 75 -7.90 -3.62 6.95
CA GLU A 75 -8.35 -3.58 8.34
C GLU A 75 -9.16 -2.32 8.68
N VAL A 76 -9.06 -1.27 7.86
CA VAL A 76 -9.68 0.02 8.17
C VAL A 76 -10.94 0.30 7.37
N ALA A 77 -11.26 -0.54 6.38
CA ALA A 77 -12.44 -0.34 5.53
C ALA A 77 -13.74 -0.26 6.35
N ASP A 78 -13.89 -1.11 7.36
CA ASP A 78 -15.08 -1.14 8.19
C ASP A 78 -15.24 0.08 9.10
N LEU A 79 -14.15 0.80 9.38
CA LEU A 79 -14.19 1.96 10.26
C LEU A 79 -14.95 3.13 9.65
N VAL A 80 -15.02 3.20 8.32
CA VAL A 80 -15.63 4.32 7.58
C VAL A 80 -16.98 3.95 6.96
N LYS A 81 -17.47 2.72 7.17
CA LYS A 81 -18.78 2.32 6.68
C LYS A 81 -19.89 3.07 7.42
N PRO A 82 -21.12 3.13 6.87
CA PRO A 82 -22.25 3.73 7.57
C PRO A 82 -22.42 3.11 8.96
N GLY A 83 -22.51 3.95 9.99
CA GLY A 83 -22.57 3.48 11.39
C GLY A 83 -21.22 3.14 12.00
N GLY A 84 -20.14 3.18 11.25
CA GLY A 84 -18.79 2.96 11.77
C GLY A 84 -18.27 4.18 12.54
N PRO A 85 -17.24 3.99 13.39
CA PRO A 85 -16.75 5.07 14.27
C PRO A 85 -16.14 6.25 13.50
N PHE A 86 -15.66 6.03 12.28
CA PHE A 86 -15.00 7.07 11.48
C PHE A 86 -15.69 7.28 10.13
N HIS A 87 -17.01 7.05 10.04
CA HIS A 87 -17.68 7.13 8.75
C HIS A 87 -17.57 8.51 8.09
N SER A 88 -17.40 9.56 8.88
CA SER A 88 -17.23 10.93 8.35
C SER A 88 -15.78 11.29 8.02
N LEU A 89 -14.82 10.42 8.34
CA LEU A 89 -13.40 10.71 8.14
C LEU A 89 -13.08 11.09 6.69
N PRO A 90 -13.58 10.38 5.66
CA PRO A 90 -13.25 10.72 4.27
C PRO A 90 -13.66 12.12 3.86
N THR A 91 -14.72 12.66 4.44
CA THR A 91 -15.22 13.99 4.09
C THR A 91 -14.56 15.11 4.89
N GLY A 92 -13.80 14.75 5.92
CA GLY A 92 -13.14 15.73 6.80
C GLY A 92 -11.70 16.05 6.41
N LEU A 93 -11.19 15.44 5.34
CA LEU A 93 -9.78 15.53 4.99
C LEU A 93 -9.58 16.30 3.69
N ASN A 94 -8.43 16.99 3.56
CA ASN A 94 -8.06 17.67 2.32
C ASN A 94 -7.60 16.66 1.26
N GLU A 95 -6.83 15.64 1.67
CA GLU A 95 -6.37 14.59 0.75
C GLU A 95 -7.27 13.38 0.88
N PRO A 96 -7.83 12.89 -0.23
CA PRO A 96 -8.68 11.71 -0.18
C PRO A 96 -7.92 10.47 0.28
N LEU A 97 -8.56 9.65 1.10
CA LEU A 97 -8.07 8.33 1.46
C LEU A 97 -8.92 7.27 0.77
N LEU A 98 -8.31 6.14 0.46
CA LEU A 98 -8.99 5.04 -0.22
C LEU A 98 -9.06 3.83 0.73
N PHE A 99 -10.26 3.55 1.22
CA PHE A 99 -10.50 2.49 2.22
C PHE A 99 -10.85 1.17 1.54
N ILE A 100 -9.97 0.73 0.64
CA ILE A 100 -10.11 -0.53 -0.10
C ILE A 100 -8.83 -1.33 0.12
N ALA A 101 -8.95 -2.63 0.40
CA ALA A 101 -7.81 -3.50 0.67
C ALA A 101 -6.78 -3.47 -0.45
N GLY A 102 -5.51 -3.54 -0.10
CA GLY A 102 -4.39 -3.55 -1.04
C GLY A 102 -3.22 -2.65 -0.64
N GLY A 103 -3.40 -1.80 0.36
CA GLY A 103 -2.31 -0.99 0.90
C GLY A 103 -1.85 -1.54 2.24
N VAL A 104 -0.54 -1.57 2.47
CA VAL A 104 0.04 -2.01 3.74
C VAL A 104 1.17 -1.07 4.17
N PRO A 105 1.30 -0.79 5.48
CA PRO A 105 2.45 -0.05 5.96
C PRO A 105 3.69 -0.95 5.95
N VAL A 106 4.85 -0.32 5.77
CA VAL A 106 6.15 -1.00 5.84
C VAL A 106 6.84 -0.56 7.11
N HIS A 107 7.25 -1.53 7.91
CA HIS A 107 7.94 -1.28 9.18
C HIS A 107 9.35 -1.86 9.17
N ARG A 108 10.22 -1.25 9.95
CA ARG A 108 11.56 -1.76 10.27
C ARG A 108 11.77 -1.57 11.76
N ASP A 109 12.05 -2.67 12.47
CA ASP A 109 12.23 -2.65 13.93
C ASP A 109 11.04 -1.96 14.64
N GLY A 110 9.83 -2.23 14.17
CA GLY A 110 8.60 -1.69 14.73
C GLY A 110 8.27 -0.25 14.34
N GLN A 111 9.13 0.42 13.56
CA GLN A 111 8.91 1.80 13.14
C GLN A 111 8.39 1.87 11.70
N LEU A 112 7.45 2.76 11.47
CA LEU A 112 6.88 3.00 10.14
C LEU A 112 7.92 3.69 9.26
N ILE A 113 8.30 3.05 8.14
CA ILE A 113 9.29 3.59 7.21
C ILE A 113 8.73 3.85 5.82
N GLY A 114 7.51 3.45 5.55
CA GLY A 114 6.88 3.67 4.25
C GLY A 114 5.62 2.88 4.09
N ALA A 115 5.17 2.73 2.85
CA ALA A 115 3.98 1.95 2.53
C ALA A 115 4.06 1.37 1.13
N LEU A 116 3.35 0.28 0.93
CA LEU A 116 3.22 -0.44 -0.34
C LEU A 116 1.74 -0.52 -0.69
N GLY A 117 1.40 -0.24 -1.93
CA GLY A 117 0.03 -0.36 -2.42
C GLY A 117 -0.03 -1.11 -3.73
N LEU A 118 -1.04 -1.96 -3.87
CA LEU A 118 -1.35 -2.67 -5.10
C LEU A 118 -2.78 -2.38 -5.52
N GLY A 119 -2.97 -2.20 -6.82
CA GLY A 119 -4.28 -2.03 -7.44
C GLY A 119 -4.36 -2.79 -8.74
N GLY A 120 -5.55 -3.26 -9.10
CA GLY A 120 -5.79 -3.95 -10.36
C GLY A 120 -6.40 -5.34 -10.20
N GLY A 121 -6.16 -6.03 -9.10
CA GLY A 121 -6.84 -7.27 -8.76
C GLY A 121 -8.08 -7.01 -7.92
N ALA A 122 -8.70 -8.08 -7.41
CA ALA A 122 -9.72 -7.94 -6.39
C ALA A 122 -9.07 -7.43 -5.09
N PRO A 123 -9.79 -6.69 -4.24
CA PRO A 123 -9.19 -6.12 -3.02
C PRO A 123 -8.47 -7.14 -2.15
N GLU A 124 -9.04 -8.32 -1.92
CA GLU A 124 -8.42 -9.36 -1.11
C GLU A 124 -7.18 -9.93 -1.77
N GLN A 125 -7.15 -10.01 -3.10
CA GLN A 125 -5.96 -10.44 -3.84
C GLN A 125 -4.86 -9.41 -3.69
N ASP A 126 -5.17 -8.13 -3.89
CA ASP A 126 -4.19 -7.05 -3.78
C ASP A 126 -3.59 -7.02 -2.38
N HIS A 127 -4.40 -7.21 -1.35
CA HIS A 127 -3.93 -7.30 0.04
C HIS A 127 -2.98 -8.50 0.23
N GLY A 128 -3.36 -9.67 -0.27
CA GLY A 128 -2.53 -10.88 -0.17
C GLY A 128 -1.17 -10.73 -0.85
N PHE A 129 -1.15 -10.14 -2.03
CA PHE A 129 0.11 -9.86 -2.75
C PHE A 129 0.99 -8.86 -1.98
N ALA A 130 0.38 -7.82 -1.40
CA ALA A 130 1.10 -6.84 -0.59
C ALA A 130 1.72 -7.50 0.64
N GLN A 131 0.96 -8.32 1.35
CA GLN A 131 1.47 -9.07 2.51
C GLN A 131 2.62 -10.00 2.13
N ALA A 132 2.50 -10.70 1.01
CA ALA A 132 3.57 -11.58 0.53
C ALA A 132 4.85 -10.79 0.23
N ALA A 133 4.71 -9.60 -0.37
CA ALA A 133 5.86 -8.77 -0.72
C ALA A 133 6.62 -8.29 0.53
N LEU A 134 5.94 -8.01 1.63
CA LEU A 134 6.58 -7.57 2.87
C LEU A 134 7.57 -8.59 3.40
N GLN A 135 7.40 -9.89 3.08
CA GLN A 135 8.31 -10.95 3.53
C GLN A 135 9.70 -10.84 2.92
N ALA A 136 9.87 -10.08 1.86
CA ALA A 136 11.16 -9.89 1.19
C ALA A 136 12.05 -8.83 1.85
N LEU A 137 11.51 -8.12 2.83
CA LEU A 137 12.26 -7.05 3.52
C LEU A 137 12.70 -7.46 4.91
#